data_4d51cf38eb004504dccc0dce64bd2251
#
_entry.id   4d51cf38eb004504dccc0dce64bd2251
#
_cell.length_a   1.000
_cell.length_b   1.000
_cell.length_c   1.000
_cell.angle_alpha   90.00
_cell.angle_beta   90.00
_cell.angle_gamma   90.00
#
_symmetry.space_group_name_H-M   'P 1'
#
loop_
_entity.id
_entity.type
_entity.pdbx_description
1 polymer ?
#
loop_
_entity_poly.entity_id
_entity_poly.type
_entity_poly.pdbx_seq_one_letter_code
_entity_poly.pdbx_strand_id
1 'polypeptide(L)'
;RATRGTVDGVEGWIIDGPKAWCTFAGRADVLAVLLRTNPDPKSGAKGLSLFVVPKESSREHAFECNQPSGGRIVGKADATPGYRGMHSYTLNFESWFVPNDHLVGEEGGEGRGFYLQMAGFAAGRLQTGGRACGLAQAALEETAKYVVDRKQFETPISEFQLTQYTLGHMVAQIAGAR
;
A
#
# COMPACT_ATOMS: atom_id res chain seq x y z
N ARG A 1 -11.18 -10.23 -8.58
CA ARG A 1 -12.56 -9.93 -9.00
C ARG A 1 -13.54 -10.22 -7.90
N ALA A 2 -14.75 -9.64 -7.97
CA ALA A 2 -15.89 -10.03 -7.15
C ALA A 2 -17.06 -10.35 -8.05
N THR A 3 -17.72 -11.49 -7.81
CA THR A 3 -18.91 -11.95 -8.53
C THR A 3 -20.07 -12.11 -7.56
N ARG A 4 -21.28 -11.78 -7.96
CA ARG A 4 -22.47 -12.00 -7.12
C ARG A 4 -22.67 -13.47 -6.88
N GLY A 5 -23.07 -13.83 -5.65
CA GLY A 5 -23.34 -15.19 -5.24
C GLY A 5 -24.14 -15.23 -3.94
N THR A 6 -24.63 -16.42 -3.62
CA THR A 6 -25.38 -16.68 -2.39
C THR A 6 -24.68 -17.79 -1.63
N VAL A 7 -24.41 -17.57 -0.35
CA VAL A 7 -23.81 -18.55 0.55
C VAL A 7 -24.68 -18.67 1.80
N ASP A 8 -25.09 -19.86 2.15
CA ASP A 8 -25.98 -20.17 3.30
C ASP A 8 -27.27 -19.32 3.31
N GLY A 9 -27.81 -19.03 2.12
CA GLY A 9 -29.02 -18.21 1.94
C GLY A 9 -28.80 -16.70 2.02
N VAL A 10 -27.57 -16.22 2.23
CA VAL A 10 -27.21 -14.80 2.28
C VAL A 10 -26.68 -14.37 0.92
N GLU A 11 -27.28 -13.33 0.34
CA GLU A 11 -26.79 -12.72 -0.89
C GLU A 11 -25.55 -11.88 -0.63
N GLY A 12 -24.59 -11.91 -1.56
CA GLY A 12 -23.34 -11.20 -1.41
C GLY A 12 -22.42 -11.34 -2.63
N TRP A 13 -21.12 -11.33 -2.32
CA TRP A 13 -20.06 -11.35 -3.31
C TRP A 13 -19.01 -12.38 -3.00
N ILE A 14 -18.61 -13.12 -4.03
CA ILE A 14 -17.51 -14.10 -3.98
C ILE A 14 -16.27 -13.43 -4.57
N ILE A 15 -15.21 -13.38 -3.78
CA ILE A 15 -13.96 -12.69 -4.11
C ILE A 15 -12.90 -13.72 -4.49
N ASP A 16 -12.30 -13.52 -5.67
CA ASP A 16 -11.23 -14.36 -6.19
C ASP A 16 -10.07 -13.55 -6.75
N GLY A 17 -8.86 -14.05 -6.55
CA GLY A 17 -7.63 -13.61 -7.20
C GLY A 17 -6.67 -12.85 -6.29
N PRO A 18 -5.50 -12.50 -6.85
CA PRO A 18 -4.42 -11.89 -6.09
C PRO A 18 -4.63 -10.41 -5.81
N LYS A 19 -4.01 -9.94 -4.73
CA LYS A 19 -3.80 -8.55 -4.36
C LYS A 19 -2.36 -8.35 -3.94
N ALA A 20 -1.74 -7.30 -4.42
CA ALA A 20 -0.37 -6.95 -4.08
C ALA A 20 -0.31 -5.62 -3.30
N TRP A 21 0.79 -5.42 -2.58
CA TRP A 21 1.08 -4.19 -1.83
C TRP A 21 0.02 -3.84 -0.78
N CYS A 22 -0.55 -4.86 -0.15
CA CYS A 22 -1.55 -4.69 0.90
C CYS A 22 -0.85 -4.38 2.23
N THR A 23 -0.63 -3.10 2.47
CA THR A 23 0.05 -2.63 3.69
C THR A 23 -0.70 -3.08 4.93
N PHE A 24 0.03 -3.67 5.90
CA PHE A 24 -0.49 -4.11 7.18
C PHE A 24 -1.49 -5.28 7.14
N ALA A 25 -1.71 -5.89 5.98
CA ALA A 25 -2.81 -6.85 5.80
C ALA A 25 -2.75 -8.06 6.73
N GLY A 26 -1.58 -8.53 7.16
CA GLY A 26 -1.49 -9.59 8.17
C GLY A 26 -2.15 -9.19 9.47
N ARG A 27 -1.83 -8.03 10.02
CA ARG A 27 -2.28 -7.54 11.34
C ARG A 27 -3.65 -6.87 11.33
N ALA A 28 -4.18 -6.54 10.16
CA ALA A 28 -5.51 -5.94 10.04
C ALA A 28 -6.61 -6.98 10.30
N ASP A 29 -7.65 -6.58 11.02
CA ASP A 29 -8.89 -7.33 11.18
C ASP A 29 -9.87 -7.06 10.04
N VAL A 30 -9.66 -5.94 9.33
CA VAL A 30 -10.49 -5.49 8.22
C VAL A 30 -9.61 -4.99 7.08
N LEU A 31 -9.93 -5.39 5.85
CA LEU A 31 -9.28 -4.93 4.63
C LEU A 31 -10.26 -4.07 3.80
N ALA A 32 -9.79 -2.93 3.30
CA ALA A 32 -10.49 -2.20 2.24
C ALA A 32 -9.95 -2.69 0.88
N VAL A 33 -10.77 -3.40 0.11
CA VAL A 33 -10.34 -4.11 -1.10
C VAL A 33 -11.05 -3.60 -2.33
N LEU A 34 -10.29 -3.02 -3.27
CA LEU A 34 -10.83 -2.62 -4.57
C LEU A 34 -10.86 -3.83 -5.51
N LEU A 35 -12.05 -4.16 -6.02
CA LEU A 35 -12.29 -5.36 -6.82
C LEU A 35 -13.04 -5.02 -8.11
N ARG A 36 -12.80 -5.79 -9.16
CA ARG A 36 -13.59 -5.70 -10.39
C ARG A 36 -14.90 -6.47 -10.22
N THR A 37 -15.99 -5.74 -10.31
CA THR A 37 -17.37 -6.26 -10.27
C THR A 37 -18.00 -6.35 -11.65
N ASN A 38 -17.67 -5.41 -12.56
CA ASN A 38 -18.10 -5.50 -13.95
C ASN A 38 -16.99 -6.15 -14.80
N PRO A 39 -17.26 -7.31 -15.43
CA PRO A 39 -16.26 -8.04 -16.21
C PRO A 39 -15.92 -7.37 -17.55
N ASP A 40 -16.74 -6.43 -18.05
CA ASP A 40 -16.46 -5.74 -19.31
C ASP A 40 -15.19 -4.88 -19.19
N PRO A 41 -14.13 -5.17 -19.98
CA PRO A 41 -12.91 -4.37 -19.97
C PRO A 41 -13.14 -2.89 -20.30
N LYS A 42 -14.19 -2.57 -21.07
CA LYS A 42 -14.54 -1.20 -21.46
C LYS A 42 -15.11 -0.38 -20.30
N SER A 43 -15.54 -1.02 -19.21
CA SER A 43 -16.04 -0.34 -18.02
C SER A 43 -14.98 0.50 -17.30
N GLY A 44 -13.68 0.21 -17.51
CA GLY A 44 -12.58 0.95 -16.91
C GLY A 44 -12.71 1.08 -15.39
N ALA A 45 -12.60 2.31 -14.89
CA ALA A 45 -12.74 2.63 -13.47
C ALA A 45 -14.17 2.39 -12.93
N LYS A 46 -15.19 2.53 -13.78
CA LYS A 46 -16.59 2.27 -13.42
C LYS A 46 -16.92 0.78 -13.24
N GLY A 47 -16.00 -0.11 -13.56
CA GLY A 47 -16.13 -1.54 -13.28
C GLY A 47 -15.50 -1.98 -11.95
N LEU A 48 -15.07 -1.03 -11.12
CA LEU A 48 -14.38 -1.29 -9.86
C LEU A 48 -15.21 -0.85 -8.67
N SER A 49 -15.39 -1.73 -7.70
CA SER A 49 -16.12 -1.50 -6.45
C SER A 49 -15.22 -1.71 -5.25
N LEU A 50 -15.47 -1.00 -4.17
CA LEU A 50 -14.70 -1.07 -2.93
C LEU A 50 -15.47 -1.89 -1.89
N PHE A 51 -14.79 -2.83 -1.25
CA PHE A 51 -15.37 -3.71 -0.25
C PHE A 51 -14.65 -3.60 1.09
N VAL A 52 -15.42 -3.74 2.16
CA VAL A 52 -14.92 -4.00 3.50
C VAL A 52 -14.84 -5.51 3.68
N VAL A 53 -13.65 -6.05 3.90
CA VAL A 53 -13.42 -7.49 4.00
C VAL A 53 -12.87 -7.82 5.39
N PRO A 54 -13.70 -8.31 6.33
CA PRO A 54 -13.25 -8.79 7.62
C PRO A 54 -12.42 -10.06 7.48
N LYS A 55 -11.41 -10.21 8.32
CA LYS A 55 -10.61 -11.41 8.48
C LYS A 55 -9.97 -11.44 9.86
N GLU A 56 -9.51 -12.60 10.29
CA GLU A 56 -8.72 -12.71 11.50
C GLU A 56 -7.33 -12.07 11.32
N SER A 57 -6.87 -11.33 12.33
CA SER A 57 -5.51 -10.77 12.34
C SER A 57 -4.46 -11.85 12.60
N SER A 58 -3.28 -11.67 12.00
CA SER A 58 -2.11 -12.52 12.23
C SER A 58 -0.86 -11.68 12.42
N ARG A 59 0.03 -12.11 13.32
CA ARG A 59 1.34 -11.50 13.52
C ARG A 59 2.44 -12.13 12.68
N GLU A 60 2.11 -13.19 11.97
CA GLU A 60 3.05 -13.96 11.17
C GLU A 60 3.36 -13.30 9.82
N HIS A 61 4.54 -13.60 9.27
CA HIS A 61 4.92 -13.16 7.93
C HIS A 61 4.15 -13.88 6.81
N ALA A 62 3.57 -15.02 7.10
CA ALA A 62 2.64 -15.74 6.24
C ALA A 62 1.44 -16.19 7.07
N PHE A 63 0.24 -16.05 6.51
CA PHE A 63 -0.98 -16.41 7.20
C PHE A 63 -2.01 -17.01 6.24
N GLU A 64 -2.94 -17.73 6.82
CA GLU A 64 -4.10 -18.27 6.15
C GLU A 64 -5.33 -18.02 7.01
N CYS A 65 -6.39 -17.52 6.40
CA CYS A 65 -7.71 -17.38 7.02
C CYS A 65 -8.72 -18.21 6.22
N ASN A 66 -9.56 -18.94 6.90
CA ASN A 66 -10.58 -19.80 6.29
C ASN A 66 -11.96 -19.40 6.78
N GLN A 67 -12.95 -19.39 5.88
CA GLN A 67 -14.36 -19.25 6.23
C GLN A 67 -15.02 -20.62 6.39
N PRO A 68 -16.04 -20.76 7.27
CA PRO A 68 -16.82 -22.00 7.37
C PRO A 68 -17.44 -22.42 6.04
N SER A 69 -17.78 -21.45 5.20
CA SER A 69 -18.32 -21.64 3.84
C SER A 69 -17.30 -22.11 2.79
N GLY A 70 -16.04 -22.33 3.18
CA GLY A 70 -14.96 -22.80 2.31
C GLY A 70 -14.14 -21.72 1.64
N GLY A 71 -14.45 -20.43 1.84
CA GLY A 71 -13.63 -19.32 1.37
C GLY A 71 -12.28 -19.23 2.10
N ARG A 72 -11.23 -18.82 1.39
CA ARG A 72 -9.87 -18.78 1.91
C ARG A 72 -9.12 -17.53 1.50
N ILE A 73 -8.33 -16.95 2.41
CA ILE A 73 -7.34 -15.90 2.12
C ILE A 73 -5.98 -16.42 2.54
N VAL A 74 -5.03 -16.39 1.62
CA VAL A 74 -3.62 -16.65 1.92
C VAL A 74 -2.85 -15.37 1.76
N GLY A 75 -2.01 -15.01 2.74
CA GLY A 75 -1.18 -13.82 2.71
C GLY A 75 0.28 -14.12 3.03
N LYS A 76 1.18 -13.43 2.33
CA LYS A 76 2.62 -13.48 2.60
C LYS A 76 3.19 -12.07 2.58
N ALA A 77 4.01 -11.75 3.60
CA ALA A 77 4.72 -10.48 3.67
C ALA A 77 5.76 -10.37 2.55
N ASP A 78 5.79 -9.24 1.89
CA ASP A 78 6.76 -8.92 0.87
C ASP A 78 8.10 -8.54 1.52
N ALA A 79 9.21 -8.99 0.93
CA ALA A 79 10.55 -8.63 1.38
C ALA A 79 10.88 -7.21 0.89
N THR A 80 10.62 -6.21 1.74
CA THR A 80 10.90 -4.80 1.45
C THR A 80 12.06 -4.28 2.29
N PRO A 81 13.01 -3.50 1.73
CA PRO A 81 14.04 -2.83 2.52
C PRO A 81 13.40 -1.73 3.39
N GLY A 82 13.80 -1.66 4.64
CA GLY A 82 13.18 -0.75 5.62
C GLY A 82 11.78 -1.22 6.06
N TYR A 83 10.94 -0.31 6.55
CA TYR A 83 9.57 -0.58 7.02
C TYR A 83 9.45 -1.75 8.00
N ARG A 84 10.44 -1.92 8.87
CA ARG A 84 10.47 -2.98 9.87
C ARG A 84 9.31 -2.78 10.86
N GLY A 85 8.43 -3.78 10.96
CA GLY A 85 7.23 -3.72 11.79
C GLY A 85 5.95 -3.30 11.05
N MET A 86 6.04 -2.77 9.84
CA MET A 86 4.90 -2.54 8.95
C MET A 86 5.20 -3.19 7.60
N HIS A 87 4.70 -4.39 7.40
CA HIS A 87 4.91 -5.13 6.15
C HIS A 87 3.80 -4.85 5.15
N SER A 88 4.15 -4.80 3.86
CA SER A 88 3.21 -5.02 2.79
C SER A 88 3.04 -6.52 2.56
N TYR A 89 1.88 -6.91 2.08
CA TYR A 89 1.56 -8.31 1.82
C TYR A 89 1.07 -8.49 0.39
N THR A 90 1.42 -9.63 -0.18
CA THR A 90 0.71 -10.20 -1.32
C THR A 90 -0.32 -11.17 -0.77
N LEU A 91 -1.59 -10.98 -1.18
CA LEU A 91 -2.73 -11.81 -0.78
C LEU A 91 -3.25 -12.58 -1.98
N ASN A 92 -3.83 -13.76 -1.73
CA ASN A 92 -4.66 -14.47 -2.68
C ASN A 92 -5.99 -14.80 -2.04
N PHE A 93 -7.07 -14.44 -2.70
CA PHE A 93 -8.44 -14.76 -2.33
C PHE A 93 -8.91 -15.96 -3.16
N GLU A 94 -9.51 -16.92 -2.49
CA GLU A 94 -10.07 -18.12 -3.07
C GLU A 94 -11.50 -18.27 -2.55
N SER A 95 -12.46 -17.96 -3.40
CA SER A 95 -13.91 -18.01 -3.11
C SER A 95 -14.31 -17.37 -1.77
N TRP A 96 -13.66 -16.27 -1.38
CA TRP A 96 -13.97 -15.57 -0.14
C TRP A 96 -15.28 -14.81 -0.25
N PHE A 97 -16.24 -15.18 0.60
CA PHE A 97 -17.57 -14.58 0.59
C PHE A 97 -17.64 -13.34 1.49
N VAL A 98 -18.34 -12.31 1.02
CA VAL A 98 -18.77 -11.14 1.81
C VAL A 98 -20.22 -10.81 1.50
N PRO A 99 -21.06 -10.49 2.50
CA PRO A 99 -22.44 -10.04 2.31
C PRO A 99 -22.55 -8.73 1.50
N ASN A 100 -23.74 -8.41 1.00
CA ASN A 100 -23.97 -7.22 0.19
C ASN A 100 -23.68 -5.90 0.93
N ASP A 101 -23.94 -5.81 2.22
CA ASP A 101 -23.67 -4.65 3.08
C ASP A 101 -22.18 -4.37 3.29
N HIS A 102 -21.30 -5.27 2.88
CA HIS A 102 -19.86 -5.05 2.84
C HIS A 102 -19.38 -4.27 1.60
N LEU A 103 -20.25 -4.00 0.65
CA LEU A 103 -19.98 -3.07 -0.46
C LEU A 103 -20.05 -1.64 0.05
N VAL A 104 -18.95 -0.89 -0.08
CA VAL A 104 -18.89 0.50 0.38
C VAL A 104 -19.83 1.37 -0.46
N GLY A 105 -20.80 2.00 0.20
CA GLY A 105 -21.86 2.77 -0.42
C GLY A 105 -23.08 1.94 -0.82
N GLU A 106 -23.17 0.69 -0.32
CA GLU A 106 -24.29 -0.22 -0.52
C GLU A 106 -24.67 -0.37 -2.02
N GLU A 107 -25.93 -0.44 -2.37
CA GLU A 107 -26.37 -0.58 -3.77
C GLU A 107 -25.87 0.54 -4.68
N GLY A 108 -25.71 1.76 -4.16
CA GLY A 108 -25.17 2.91 -4.90
C GLY A 108 -23.64 2.89 -5.04
N GLY A 109 -22.95 1.97 -4.38
CA GLY A 109 -21.49 1.87 -4.35
C GLY A 109 -20.87 1.06 -5.49
N GLU A 110 -21.65 0.25 -6.18
CA GLU A 110 -21.16 -0.56 -7.29
C GLU A 110 -20.61 0.34 -8.44
N GLY A 111 -19.39 0.05 -8.88
CA GLY A 111 -18.71 0.83 -9.92
C GLY A 111 -18.13 2.17 -9.45
N ARG A 112 -18.22 2.52 -8.16
CA ARG A 112 -17.70 3.78 -7.60
C ARG A 112 -16.41 3.60 -6.78
N GLY A 113 -15.96 2.36 -6.59
CA GLY A 113 -14.85 2.04 -5.72
C GLY A 113 -13.55 2.74 -6.08
N PHE A 114 -13.23 2.89 -7.36
CA PHE A 114 -12.04 3.61 -7.80
C PHE A 114 -12.02 5.06 -7.31
N TYR A 115 -13.13 5.77 -7.44
CA TYR A 115 -13.22 7.18 -7.05
C TYR A 115 -13.11 7.35 -5.52
N LEU A 116 -13.74 6.47 -4.75
CA LEU A 116 -13.63 6.44 -3.30
C LEU A 116 -12.20 6.21 -2.85
N GLN A 117 -11.51 5.26 -3.46
CA GLN A 117 -10.12 4.97 -3.15
C GLN A 117 -9.19 6.12 -3.53
N MET A 118 -9.41 6.77 -4.67
CA MET A 118 -8.59 7.93 -5.08
C MET A 118 -8.74 9.12 -4.13
N ALA A 119 -9.94 9.36 -3.60
CA ALA A 119 -10.16 10.38 -2.58
C ALA A 119 -9.34 10.09 -1.30
N GLY A 120 -9.34 8.84 -0.83
CA GLY A 120 -8.51 8.42 0.30
C GLY A 120 -6.99 8.53 0.02
N PHE A 121 -6.58 8.21 -1.20
CA PHE A 121 -5.16 8.26 -1.59
C PHE A 121 -4.60 9.69 -1.73
N ALA A 122 -5.44 10.71 -1.86
CA ALA A 122 -4.96 12.10 -1.94
C ALA A 122 -4.13 12.47 -0.70
N ALA A 123 -4.65 12.21 0.51
CA ALA A 123 -3.94 12.43 1.76
C ALA A 123 -2.69 11.52 1.88
N GLY A 124 -2.78 10.27 1.44
CA GLY A 124 -1.65 9.33 1.45
C GLY A 124 -0.49 9.76 0.56
N ARG A 125 -0.77 10.39 -0.58
CA ARG A 125 0.26 10.93 -1.48
C ARG A 125 1.01 12.10 -0.84
N LEU A 126 0.30 13.03 -0.20
CA LEU A 126 0.91 14.13 0.54
C LEU A 126 1.79 13.63 1.68
N GLN A 127 1.30 12.69 2.47
CA GLN A 127 2.06 12.07 3.55
C GLN A 127 3.33 11.38 3.04
N THR A 128 3.25 10.68 1.92
CA THR A 128 4.41 10.01 1.31
C THR A 128 5.42 11.02 0.77
N GLY A 129 4.97 12.11 0.16
CA GLY A 129 5.81 13.22 -0.28
C GLY A 129 6.56 13.87 0.89
N GLY A 130 5.84 14.23 1.96
CA GLY A 130 6.45 14.82 3.16
C GLY A 130 7.48 13.90 3.81
N ARG A 131 7.22 12.58 3.87
CA ARG A 131 8.18 11.59 4.37
C ARG A 131 9.43 11.52 3.48
N ALA A 132 9.28 11.56 2.17
CA ALA A 132 10.42 11.56 1.23
C ALA A 132 11.31 12.79 1.44
N CYS A 133 10.71 13.99 1.60
CA CYS A 133 11.44 15.22 1.91
C CYS A 133 12.18 15.11 3.26
N GLY A 134 11.53 14.56 4.29
CA GLY A 134 12.16 14.35 5.60
C GLY A 134 13.36 13.39 5.54
N LEU A 135 13.25 12.30 4.79
CA LEU A 135 14.33 11.34 4.61
C LEU A 135 15.52 11.97 3.83
N ALA A 136 15.21 12.72 2.77
CA ALA A 136 16.23 13.44 2.00
C ALA A 136 16.97 14.48 2.86
N GLN A 137 16.25 15.20 3.72
CA GLN A 137 16.83 16.15 4.65
C GLN A 137 17.76 15.46 5.65
N ALA A 138 17.33 14.36 6.27
CA ALA A 138 18.16 13.60 7.19
C ALA A 138 19.44 13.07 6.52
N ALA A 139 19.34 12.58 5.30
CA ALA A 139 20.50 12.13 4.52
C ALA A 139 21.48 13.27 4.24
N LEU A 140 20.99 14.47 3.91
CA LEU A 140 21.83 15.66 3.73
C LEU A 140 22.57 16.05 5.02
N GLU A 141 21.87 16.07 6.15
CA GLU A 141 22.45 16.44 7.46
C GLU A 141 23.54 15.46 7.91
N GLU A 142 23.32 14.17 7.75
CA GLU A 142 24.33 13.15 8.07
C GLU A 142 25.52 13.22 7.09
N THR A 143 25.27 13.46 5.80
CA THR A 143 26.32 13.64 4.81
C THR A 143 27.16 14.87 5.11
N ALA A 144 26.54 16.00 5.48
CA ALA A 144 27.24 17.24 5.81
C ALA A 144 28.22 17.05 6.99
N LYS A 145 27.84 16.29 8.01
CA LYS A 145 28.72 15.92 9.12
C LYS A 145 29.87 15.04 8.64
N TYR A 146 29.56 13.99 7.91
CA TYR A 146 30.53 13.00 7.44
C TYR A 146 31.62 13.60 6.57
N VAL A 147 31.28 14.49 5.63
CA VAL A 147 32.27 15.07 4.69
C VAL A 147 33.28 16.02 5.35
N VAL A 148 32.94 16.59 6.51
CA VAL A 148 33.85 17.42 7.31
C VAL A 148 34.88 16.54 8.07
N ASP A 149 34.42 15.40 8.57
CA ASP A 149 35.27 14.51 9.39
C ASP A 149 36.13 13.58 8.52
N ARG A 150 35.60 13.13 7.38
CA ARG A 150 36.29 12.20 6.50
C ARG A 150 37.39 12.88 5.70
N LYS A 151 38.61 12.38 5.79
CA LYS A 151 39.76 12.85 5.02
C LYS A 151 40.19 11.88 3.93
N GLN A 152 40.60 12.44 2.80
CA GLN A 152 41.33 11.78 1.74
C GLN A 152 42.52 12.66 1.35
N PHE A 153 43.68 12.06 1.11
CA PHE A 153 44.90 12.84 0.85
C PHE A 153 45.16 13.92 1.91
N GLU A 154 44.95 13.59 3.19
CA GLU A 154 45.06 14.46 4.35
C GLU A 154 44.10 15.68 4.39
N THR A 155 43.23 15.82 3.43
CA THR A 155 42.28 16.91 3.29
C THR A 155 40.85 16.42 3.57
N PRO A 156 40.01 17.17 4.34
CA PRO A 156 38.59 16.85 4.47
C PRO A 156 37.92 16.77 3.11
N ILE A 157 37.07 15.76 2.90
CA ILE A 157 36.43 15.61 1.57
C ILE A 157 35.43 16.75 1.26
N SER A 158 35.01 17.52 2.27
CA SER A 158 34.21 18.75 2.09
C SER A 158 34.92 19.85 1.29
N GLU A 159 36.26 19.79 1.19
CA GLU A 159 37.04 20.77 0.43
C GLU A 159 37.13 20.40 -1.07
N PHE A 160 36.74 19.18 -1.46
CA PHE A 160 36.75 18.77 -2.85
C PHE A 160 35.54 19.32 -3.60
N GLN A 161 35.82 19.90 -4.77
CA GLN A 161 34.83 20.59 -5.62
C GLN A 161 33.62 19.68 -5.97
N LEU A 162 33.85 18.39 -6.24
CA LEU A 162 32.78 17.44 -6.54
C LEU A 162 31.87 17.21 -5.34
N THR A 163 32.42 17.16 -4.11
CA THR A 163 31.63 17.02 -2.88
C THR A 163 30.77 18.27 -2.66
N GLN A 164 31.34 19.45 -2.82
CA GLN A 164 30.63 20.73 -2.70
C GLN A 164 29.48 20.84 -3.71
N TYR A 165 29.76 20.48 -4.98
CA TYR A 165 28.74 20.43 -6.03
C TYR A 165 27.59 19.47 -5.66
N THR A 166 27.93 18.26 -5.20
CA THR A 166 26.93 17.24 -4.85
C THR A 166 26.04 17.72 -3.70
N LEU A 167 26.63 18.29 -2.65
CA LEU A 167 25.87 18.83 -1.51
C LEU A 167 24.99 20.01 -1.95
N GLY A 168 25.50 20.93 -2.75
CA GLY A 168 24.73 22.05 -3.29
C GLY A 168 23.53 21.57 -4.12
N HIS A 169 23.73 20.54 -4.94
CA HIS A 169 22.67 19.93 -5.72
C HIS A 169 21.60 19.24 -4.84
N MET A 170 22.01 18.51 -3.78
CA MET A 170 21.08 17.93 -2.81
C MET A 170 20.22 19.02 -2.14
N VAL A 171 20.83 20.12 -1.68
CA VAL A 171 20.11 21.25 -1.06
C VAL A 171 19.08 21.83 -2.03
N ALA A 172 19.47 22.08 -3.28
CA ALA A 172 18.59 22.65 -4.30
C ALA A 172 17.38 21.73 -4.59
N GLN A 173 17.61 20.43 -4.71
CA GLN A 173 16.54 19.46 -4.95
C GLN A 173 15.57 19.35 -3.77
N ILE A 174 16.07 19.33 -2.53
CA ILE A 174 15.23 19.27 -1.32
C ILE A 174 14.39 20.56 -1.20
N ALA A 175 14.99 21.71 -1.45
CA ALA A 175 14.27 22.99 -1.42
C ALA A 175 13.16 23.06 -2.48
N GLY A 176 13.42 22.53 -3.69
CA GLY A 176 12.43 22.47 -4.76
C GLY A 176 11.31 21.45 -4.54
N ALA A 177 11.54 20.44 -3.69
CA ALA A 177 10.55 19.40 -3.36
C ALA A 177 9.61 19.80 -2.21
N ARG A 178 9.93 20.80 -1.40
CA ARG A 178 9.14 21.36 -0.29
C ARG A 178 8.14 22.40 -0.78
#